data_6b22182aefeb02e606d2812fcfed742e
#
_entry.id   6b22182aefeb02e606d2812fcfed742e
#
_cell.length_a   1.000
_cell.length_b   1.000
_cell.length_c   1.000
_cell.angle_alpha   90.00
_cell.angle_beta   90.00
_cell.angle_gamma   90.00
#
_symmetry.space_group_name_H-M   'P 1'
#
loop_
_entity.id
_entity.type
_entity.pdbx_description
1 polymer ?
#
loop_
_entity_poly.entity_id
_entity_poly.type
_entity_poly.pdbx_seq_one_letter_code
_entity_poly.pdbx_strand_id
1 'polypeptide(L)'
;MTRLVPLFIDGEFRESQTSDWVEVTNPATNDVIAYVPCSTNAEMKAAIESAQTAFQSWKEVTVSERARLMLRYQHLLKEHHDEIATLLSHETGKIFADAKGDVWRGIEVVEQAANIACNLMGETVENVATDIDSYSLIQPLGVCCGITPFNFPAMIPLWMFPIAIASGNTFVLKPSEQVPLTSIRLAELFEAAGAPKGVLQIVHGRKDQVDFLLAHPDIRAVSFVGSVPVAQYIYTTGTQYFKRVQAFAGAKNHMVVMPDANKEHVINNLVGSSVGAAGQRCMAISVAVFVGESKAWIADLKQEMAKIHPGAWDDEDAAYGPLISEQAKQRVLGLIELGKQQGAVCELDGSQCEVEGFPDGNWVGPTLFSGVTPNMSIYTQEIFGPVLVCIEVETLQEAIELVNRNPYGNGTSIFTANGAAARKYQHEIQVGLVGINVPIPVPLPFFSFTGWRGSFYGDLHAYGKQAVRFYTETKTVTARWFDDDIPTGPNLTIQLR
;
A
#
# COMPACT_ATOMS: atom_id res chain seq x y z
N MET A 1 11.56 20.46 23.83
CA MET A 1 11.90 19.03 24.09
C MET A 1 11.46 18.23 22.89
N THR A 2 12.33 17.44 22.30
CA THR A 2 12.00 16.59 21.16
C THR A 2 11.00 15.51 21.60
N ARG A 3 9.96 15.26 20.81
CA ARG A 3 8.85 14.36 21.15
C ARG A 3 9.34 12.90 21.16
N LEU A 4 9.03 12.13 22.22
CA LEU A 4 9.16 10.70 22.24
C LEU A 4 7.85 10.08 21.71
N VAL A 5 7.97 9.17 20.74
CA VAL A 5 6.82 8.47 20.15
C VAL A 5 6.38 7.34 21.09
N PRO A 6 5.13 7.32 21.55
CA PRO A 6 4.66 6.26 22.43
C PRO A 6 4.36 4.98 21.68
N LEU A 7 4.34 3.86 22.40
CA LEU A 7 3.64 2.64 22.00
C LEU A 7 2.15 2.79 22.29
N PHE A 8 1.29 2.07 21.56
CA PHE A 8 -0.13 1.94 21.89
C PHE A 8 -0.42 0.47 22.21
N ILE A 9 -0.53 0.16 23.51
CA ILE A 9 -0.69 -1.21 24.00
C ILE A 9 -1.83 -1.23 25.01
N ASP A 10 -2.76 -2.18 24.81
CA ASP A 10 -3.93 -2.39 25.66
C ASP A 10 -4.82 -1.14 25.84
N GLY A 11 -4.97 -0.37 24.79
CA GLY A 11 -5.74 0.89 24.80
C GLY A 11 -5.06 2.03 25.58
N GLU A 12 -3.74 1.98 25.75
CA GLU A 12 -2.99 3.01 26.48
C GLU A 12 -1.74 3.42 25.69
N PHE A 13 -1.50 4.73 25.63
CA PHE A 13 -0.25 5.28 25.11
C PHE A 13 0.82 5.22 26.20
N ARG A 14 1.90 4.48 25.91
CA ARG A 14 2.98 4.21 26.89
C ARG A 14 4.33 4.58 26.32
N GLU A 15 5.17 5.21 27.12
CA GLU A 15 6.58 5.38 26.78
C GLU A 15 7.29 4.02 26.84
N SER A 16 8.11 3.74 25.83
CA SER A 16 8.89 2.50 25.77
C SER A 16 10.02 2.49 26.81
N GLN A 17 10.31 1.29 27.33
CA GLN A 17 11.44 1.05 28.23
C GLN A 17 12.75 0.72 27.50
N THR A 18 12.77 0.92 26.17
CA THR A 18 13.95 0.66 25.35
C THR A 18 15.06 1.69 25.58
N SER A 19 16.29 1.28 25.38
CA SER A 19 17.43 2.20 25.20
C SER A 19 17.77 2.48 23.74
N ASP A 20 17.10 1.81 22.78
CA ASP A 20 17.34 1.94 21.33
C ASP A 20 16.24 2.79 20.69
N TRP A 21 16.61 4.02 20.33
CA TRP A 21 15.74 5.02 19.74
C TRP A 21 16.22 5.41 18.34
N VAL A 22 15.29 5.66 17.45
CA VAL A 22 15.55 6.10 16.08
C VAL A 22 15.08 7.53 15.90
N GLU A 23 15.90 8.35 15.29
CA GLU A 23 15.53 9.73 14.92
C GLU A 23 14.48 9.73 13.83
N VAL A 24 13.46 10.56 14.03
CA VAL A 24 12.46 10.92 13.01
C VAL A 24 12.79 12.33 12.56
N THR A 25 13.07 12.52 11.30
CA THR A 25 13.52 13.81 10.76
C THR A 25 12.45 14.42 9.84
N ASN A 26 12.40 15.74 9.78
CA ASN A 26 11.69 16.45 8.72
C ASN A 26 12.54 16.40 7.43
N PRO A 27 12.08 15.79 6.34
CA PRO A 27 12.88 15.64 5.13
C PRO A 27 13.26 16.94 4.42
N ALA A 28 12.56 18.05 4.69
CA ALA A 28 12.85 19.36 4.11
C ALA A 28 14.03 20.06 4.78
N THR A 29 14.32 19.76 6.06
CA THR A 29 15.38 20.40 6.84
C THR A 29 16.40 19.43 7.42
N ASN A 30 16.07 18.13 7.45
CA ASN A 30 16.77 17.07 8.18
C ASN A 30 16.85 17.29 9.71
N ASP A 31 16.08 18.24 10.25
CA ASP A 31 15.96 18.41 11.70
C ASP A 31 15.24 17.22 12.33
N VAL A 32 15.68 16.82 13.52
CA VAL A 32 15.04 15.78 14.32
C VAL A 32 13.75 16.34 14.95
N ILE A 33 12.60 15.78 14.59
CA ILE A 33 11.27 16.18 15.09
C ILE A 33 10.73 15.25 16.17
N ALA A 34 11.20 14.01 16.22
CA ALA A 34 10.81 13.01 17.22
C ALA A 34 11.86 11.90 17.33
N TYR A 35 11.72 11.10 18.41
CA TYR A 35 12.41 9.81 18.56
C TYR A 35 11.39 8.68 18.65
N VAL A 36 11.56 7.64 17.83
CA VAL A 36 10.71 6.45 17.83
C VAL A 36 11.47 5.27 18.47
N PRO A 37 10.84 4.51 19.39
CA PRO A 37 11.52 3.40 20.07
C PRO A 37 11.65 2.16 19.17
N CYS A 38 12.72 1.39 19.36
CA CYS A 38 12.73 -0.03 19.00
C CYS A 38 12.13 -0.81 20.17
N SER A 39 10.88 -1.24 20.05
CA SER A 39 10.16 -1.95 21.11
C SER A 39 10.93 -3.13 21.65
N THR A 40 10.99 -3.28 22.96
CA THR A 40 11.62 -4.43 23.60
C THR A 40 10.81 -5.72 23.35
N ASN A 41 11.44 -6.88 23.49
CA ASN A 41 10.75 -8.16 23.38
C ASN A 41 9.59 -8.31 24.39
N ALA A 42 9.71 -7.71 25.58
CA ALA A 42 8.66 -7.70 26.59
C ALA A 42 7.44 -6.90 26.14
N GLU A 43 7.66 -5.73 25.53
CA GLU A 43 6.60 -4.87 24.96
C GLU A 43 5.94 -5.53 23.77
N MET A 44 6.72 -6.13 22.86
CA MET A 44 6.21 -6.90 21.73
C MET A 44 5.30 -8.04 22.19
N LYS A 45 5.75 -8.79 23.19
CA LYS A 45 4.98 -9.88 23.78
C LYS A 45 3.69 -9.37 24.43
N ALA A 46 3.79 -8.29 25.23
CA ALA A 46 2.62 -7.69 25.89
C ALA A 46 1.57 -7.19 24.89
N ALA A 47 1.98 -6.61 23.76
CA ALA A 47 1.09 -6.17 22.70
C ALA A 47 0.33 -7.37 22.07
N ILE A 48 1.02 -8.48 21.80
CA ILE A 48 0.40 -9.65 21.18
C ILE A 48 -0.52 -10.37 22.20
N GLU A 49 -0.11 -10.49 23.47
CA GLU A 49 -0.93 -11.10 24.53
C GLU A 49 -2.21 -10.29 24.80
N SER A 50 -2.11 -8.94 24.80
CA SER A 50 -3.28 -8.07 24.88
C SER A 50 -4.22 -8.27 23.68
N ALA A 51 -3.67 -8.30 22.46
CA ALA A 51 -4.45 -8.56 21.25
C ALA A 51 -5.13 -9.93 21.27
N GLN A 52 -4.43 -10.98 21.74
CA GLN A 52 -4.99 -12.34 21.86
C GLN A 52 -6.11 -12.41 22.90
N THR A 53 -5.95 -11.68 24.01
CA THR A 53 -6.98 -11.59 25.05
C THR A 53 -8.22 -10.86 24.53
N ALA A 54 -8.03 -9.72 23.89
CA ALA A 54 -9.11 -8.93 23.30
C ALA A 54 -9.85 -9.69 22.19
N PHE A 55 -9.16 -10.53 21.42
CA PHE A 55 -9.77 -11.34 20.38
C PHE A 55 -10.88 -12.25 20.91
N GLN A 56 -10.74 -12.80 22.13
CA GLN A 56 -11.75 -13.72 22.69
C GLN A 56 -13.12 -13.05 22.85
N SER A 57 -13.16 -11.78 23.19
CA SER A 57 -14.41 -11.01 23.30
C SER A 57 -14.79 -10.33 21.98
N TRP A 58 -13.81 -9.82 21.22
CA TRP A 58 -14.07 -9.06 20.00
C TRP A 58 -14.70 -9.90 18.90
N LYS A 59 -14.30 -11.16 18.73
CA LYS A 59 -14.90 -12.09 17.75
C LYS A 59 -16.39 -12.36 17.98
N GLU A 60 -16.86 -12.19 19.24
CA GLU A 60 -18.27 -12.38 19.63
C GLU A 60 -19.10 -11.07 19.43
N VAL A 61 -18.46 -9.93 19.22
CA VAL A 61 -19.13 -8.66 18.92
C VAL A 61 -19.83 -8.78 17.57
N THR A 62 -21.10 -8.37 17.50
CA THR A 62 -21.88 -8.47 16.27
C THR A 62 -21.25 -7.67 15.12
N VAL A 63 -21.43 -8.15 13.89
CA VAL A 63 -20.93 -7.43 12.70
C VAL A 63 -21.47 -6.00 12.62
N SER A 64 -22.69 -5.76 13.06
CA SER A 64 -23.32 -4.43 13.09
C SER A 64 -22.64 -3.48 14.06
N GLU A 65 -22.23 -3.96 15.24
CA GLU A 65 -21.50 -3.13 16.21
C GLU A 65 -20.07 -2.81 15.71
N ARG A 66 -19.40 -3.79 15.09
CA ARG A 66 -18.09 -3.55 14.46
C ARG A 66 -18.19 -2.54 13.32
N ALA A 67 -19.24 -2.62 12.50
CA ALA A 67 -19.50 -1.63 11.45
C ALA A 67 -19.77 -0.22 12.00
N ARG A 68 -20.54 -0.11 13.11
CA ARG A 68 -20.79 1.18 13.77
C ARG A 68 -19.52 1.81 14.36
N LEU A 69 -18.58 1.00 14.86
CA LEU A 69 -17.27 1.50 15.27
C LEU A 69 -16.54 2.13 14.06
N MET A 70 -16.53 1.47 12.90
CA MET A 70 -15.91 2.01 11.70
C MET A 70 -16.59 3.30 11.20
N LEU A 71 -17.92 3.42 11.32
CA LEU A 71 -18.64 4.66 10.99
C LEU A 71 -18.23 5.83 11.91
N ARG A 72 -18.12 5.60 13.23
CA ARG A 72 -17.64 6.64 14.17
C ARG A 72 -16.19 7.02 13.87
N TYR A 73 -15.34 6.05 13.58
CA TYR A 73 -13.96 6.28 13.22
C TYR A 73 -13.82 7.09 11.94
N GLN A 74 -14.56 6.73 10.90
CA GLN A 74 -14.63 7.47 9.63
C GLN A 74 -15.04 8.93 9.83
N HIS A 75 -16.03 9.18 10.70
CA HIS A 75 -16.46 10.53 11.04
C HIS A 75 -15.32 11.34 11.67
N LEU A 76 -14.63 10.80 12.67
CA LEU A 76 -13.49 11.46 13.32
C LEU A 76 -12.33 11.70 12.36
N LEU A 77 -12.02 10.75 11.48
CA LEU A 77 -10.99 10.94 10.45
C LEU A 77 -11.33 12.10 9.51
N LYS A 78 -12.61 12.28 9.15
CA LYS A 78 -13.06 13.42 8.34
C LYS A 78 -12.99 14.74 9.09
N GLU A 79 -13.37 14.78 10.35
CA GLU A 79 -13.28 15.98 11.19
C GLU A 79 -11.82 16.43 11.38
N HIS A 80 -10.90 15.48 11.51
CA HIS A 80 -9.47 15.73 11.73
C HIS A 80 -8.62 15.61 10.45
N HIS A 81 -9.24 15.62 9.26
CA HIS A 81 -8.57 15.38 7.98
C HIS A 81 -7.38 16.31 7.75
N ASP A 82 -7.56 17.60 7.93
CA ASP A 82 -6.51 18.61 7.69
C ASP A 82 -5.42 18.56 8.77
N GLU A 83 -5.77 18.26 10.01
CA GLU A 83 -4.82 18.04 11.10
C GLU A 83 -3.90 16.84 10.83
N ILE A 84 -4.49 15.70 10.42
CA ILE A 84 -3.73 14.50 10.07
C ILE A 84 -2.82 14.78 8.86
N ALA A 85 -3.33 15.47 7.84
CA ALA A 85 -2.57 15.84 6.65
C ALA A 85 -1.38 16.73 6.98
N THR A 86 -1.56 17.72 7.88
CA THR A 86 -0.47 18.59 8.36
C THR A 86 0.60 17.77 9.08
N LEU A 87 0.21 16.90 10.01
CA LEU A 87 1.15 16.02 10.72
C LEU A 87 1.93 15.12 9.74
N LEU A 88 1.22 14.54 8.77
CA LEU A 88 1.79 13.70 7.72
C LEU A 88 2.80 14.49 6.87
N SER A 89 2.48 15.73 6.49
CA SER A 89 3.39 16.59 5.74
C SER A 89 4.69 16.85 6.50
N HIS A 90 4.61 17.07 7.82
CA HIS A 90 5.79 17.32 8.65
C HIS A 90 6.75 16.12 8.72
N GLU A 91 6.24 14.89 8.76
CA GLU A 91 7.11 13.70 8.86
C GLU A 91 7.53 13.11 7.51
N THR A 92 6.77 13.40 6.42
CA THR A 92 7.07 12.86 5.09
C THR A 92 7.68 13.89 4.14
N GLY A 93 7.53 15.18 4.43
CA GLY A 93 7.85 16.27 3.52
C GLY A 93 6.84 16.46 2.37
N LYS A 94 5.76 15.68 2.29
CA LYS A 94 4.74 15.84 1.24
C LYS A 94 4.10 17.21 1.28
N ILE A 95 3.82 17.81 0.12
CA ILE A 95 2.97 18.99 0.04
C ILE A 95 1.59 18.69 0.62
N PHE A 96 0.95 19.71 1.19
CA PHE A 96 -0.31 19.54 1.93
C PHE A 96 -1.43 18.89 1.09
N ALA A 97 -1.53 19.23 -0.20
CA ALA A 97 -2.50 18.64 -1.10
C ALA A 97 -2.32 17.11 -1.28
N ASP A 98 -1.07 16.63 -1.41
CA ASP A 98 -0.76 15.20 -1.49
C ASP A 98 -1.02 14.48 -0.17
N ALA A 99 -0.73 15.12 0.96
CA ALA A 99 -1.01 14.59 2.29
C ALA A 99 -2.51 14.45 2.54
N LYS A 100 -3.32 15.43 2.13
CA LYS A 100 -4.80 15.33 2.14
C LYS A 100 -5.30 14.15 1.31
N GLY A 101 -4.71 13.95 0.13
CA GLY A 101 -5.02 12.81 -0.72
C GLY A 101 -4.70 11.46 -0.09
N ASP A 102 -3.58 11.36 0.63
CA ASP A 102 -3.19 10.15 1.38
C ASP A 102 -4.25 9.80 2.44
N VAL A 103 -4.59 10.76 3.30
CA VAL A 103 -5.60 10.57 4.36
C VAL A 103 -6.96 10.21 3.76
N TRP A 104 -7.39 10.92 2.70
CA TRP A 104 -8.69 10.68 2.05
C TRP A 104 -8.80 9.27 1.50
N ARG A 105 -7.76 8.77 0.81
CA ARG A 105 -7.74 7.40 0.28
C ARG A 105 -7.80 6.35 1.40
N GLY A 106 -7.26 6.67 2.57
CA GLY A 106 -7.43 5.83 3.76
C GLY A 106 -8.87 5.84 4.29
N ILE A 107 -9.51 7.01 4.34
CA ILE A 107 -10.91 7.17 4.77
C ILE A 107 -11.86 6.32 3.90
N GLU A 108 -11.66 6.31 2.58
CA GLU A 108 -12.47 5.49 1.65
C GLU A 108 -12.42 3.99 2.00
N VAL A 109 -11.27 3.49 2.49
CA VAL A 109 -11.16 2.08 2.93
C VAL A 109 -11.86 1.86 4.27
N VAL A 110 -11.85 2.83 5.18
CA VAL A 110 -12.63 2.76 6.43
C VAL A 110 -14.14 2.74 6.12
N GLU A 111 -14.60 3.48 5.11
CA GLU A 111 -15.98 3.41 4.62
C GLU A 111 -16.33 2.00 4.11
N GLN A 112 -15.41 1.35 3.40
CA GLN A 112 -15.59 -0.04 2.98
C GLN A 112 -15.60 -0.99 4.19
N ALA A 113 -14.77 -0.77 5.20
CA ALA A 113 -14.78 -1.55 6.43
C ALA A 113 -16.09 -1.37 7.22
N ALA A 114 -16.72 -0.19 7.18
CA ALA A 114 -18.03 0.03 7.76
C ALA A 114 -19.15 -0.77 7.03
N ASN A 115 -18.94 -1.11 5.76
CA ASN A 115 -19.86 -1.94 4.98
C ASN A 115 -19.45 -3.42 4.94
N ILE A 116 -18.72 -3.90 5.92
CA ILE A 116 -18.07 -5.24 5.92
C ILE A 116 -19.07 -6.38 5.84
N ALA A 117 -20.30 -6.21 6.35
CA ALA A 117 -21.32 -7.25 6.40
C ALA A 117 -21.59 -7.91 5.04
N CYS A 118 -21.60 -7.12 3.96
CA CYS A 118 -21.82 -7.63 2.59
C CYS A 118 -20.73 -8.61 2.13
N ASN A 119 -19.52 -8.49 2.68
CA ASN A 119 -18.38 -9.33 2.33
C ASN A 119 -18.18 -10.53 3.29
N LEU A 120 -18.92 -10.56 4.40
CA LEU A 120 -18.91 -11.65 5.38
C LEU A 120 -20.07 -12.66 5.20
N MET A 121 -20.91 -12.48 4.19
CA MET A 121 -21.95 -13.43 3.85
C MET A 121 -21.34 -14.71 3.29
N GLY A 122 -21.84 -15.87 3.83
CA GLY A 122 -21.53 -17.19 3.30
C GLY A 122 -22.48 -17.60 2.18
N GLU A 123 -22.32 -18.83 1.71
CA GLU A 123 -23.11 -19.48 0.69
C GLU A 123 -23.99 -20.55 1.31
N THR A 124 -25.17 -20.84 0.76
CA THR A 124 -26.07 -21.88 1.24
C THR A 124 -26.65 -22.64 0.05
N VAL A 125 -26.69 -23.97 0.18
CA VAL A 125 -27.41 -24.87 -0.72
C VAL A 125 -28.31 -25.77 0.12
N GLU A 126 -29.64 -25.61 -0.03
CA GLU A 126 -30.63 -26.45 0.58
C GLU A 126 -30.73 -27.76 -0.21
N ASN A 127 -30.96 -28.90 0.48
CA ASN A 127 -31.11 -30.21 -0.13
C ASN A 127 -29.95 -30.59 -1.08
N VAL A 128 -28.71 -30.35 -0.69
CA VAL A 128 -27.52 -30.75 -1.46
C VAL A 128 -27.48 -32.28 -1.66
N ALA A 129 -28.11 -33.04 -0.75
CA ALA A 129 -28.52 -34.42 -0.85
C ALA A 129 -29.83 -34.59 -0.05
N THR A 130 -30.45 -35.76 -0.07
CA THR A 130 -31.71 -35.99 0.66
C THR A 130 -31.58 -35.64 2.14
N ASP A 131 -32.34 -34.64 2.59
CA ASP A 131 -32.38 -34.12 3.97
C ASP A 131 -31.05 -33.52 4.44
N ILE A 132 -30.17 -33.12 3.52
CA ILE A 132 -28.87 -32.55 3.84
C ILE A 132 -28.75 -31.17 3.26
N ASP A 133 -28.49 -30.19 4.13
CA ASP A 133 -28.17 -28.81 3.77
C ASP A 133 -26.68 -28.56 3.92
N SER A 134 -26.10 -27.72 3.05
CA SER A 134 -24.72 -27.25 3.19
C SER A 134 -24.69 -25.73 3.15
N TYR A 135 -23.93 -25.15 4.10
CA TYR A 135 -23.71 -23.72 4.17
C TYR A 135 -22.33 -23.37 4.71
N SER A 136 -21.90 -22.16 4.44
CA SER A 136 -20.62 -21.66 4.88
C SER A 136 -20.74 -20.49 5.84
N LEU A 137 -19.82 -20.44 6.81
CA LEU A 137 -19.64 -19.33 7.75
C LEU A 137 -18.26 -18.72 7.54
N ILE A 138 -18.19 -17.40 7.50
CA ILE A 138 -16.94 -16.65 7.39
C ILE A 138 -16.53 -16.19 8.78
N GLN A 139 -15.38 -16.65 9.28
CA GLN A 139 -14.90 -16.42 10.64
C GLN A 139 -13.53 -15.74 10.66
N PRO A 140 -13.22 -14.91 11.69
CA PRO A 140 -11.93 -14.24 11.82
C PRO A 140 -10.79 -15.22 12.14
N LEU A 141 -9.58 -14.88 11.73
CA LEU A 141 -8.37 -15.67 11.96
C LEU A 141 -7.86 -15.60 13.41
N GLY A 142 -7.89 -14.41 14.01
CA GLY A 142 -7.27 -14.14 15.32
C GLY A 142 -6.48 -12.84 15.34
N VAL A 143 -5.27 -12.87 15.87
CA VAL A 143 -4.37 -11.72 15.85
C VAL A 143 -3.71 -11.62 14.49
N CYS A 144 -3.89 -10.49 13.82
CA CYS A 144 -3.22 -10.16 12.55
C CYS A 144 -2.20 -9.03 12.75
N CYS A 145 -1.24 -8.90 11.88
CA CYS A 145 -0.32 -7.78 11.92
C CYS A 145 -0.12 -7.10 10.56
N GLY A 146 0.26 -5.83 10.62
CA GLY A 146 0.60 -5.00 9.48
C GLY A 146 1.95 -4.33 9.65
N ILE A 147 2.75 -4.33 8.60
CA ILE A 147 4.06 -3.66 8.53
C ILE A 147 3.98 -2.70 7.36
N THR A 148 4.03 -1.39 7.64
CA THR A 148 3.72 -0.36 6.66
C THR A 148 4.94 0.49 6.29
N PRO A 149 5.02 1.00 5.04
CA PRO A 149 6.11 1.82 4.55
C PRO A 149 5.93 3.30 4.96
N PHE A 150 6.89 4.11 4.54
CA PHE A 150 6.91 5.54 4.85
C PHE A 150 6.05 6.40 3.91
N ASN A 151 5.81 5.95 2.67
CA ASN A 151 5.31 6.81 1.61
C ASN A 151 3.80 7.11 1.65
N PHE A 152 3.02 6.32 2.38
CA PHE A 152 1.60 6.53 2.65
C PHE A 152 1.26 6.15 4.10
N PRO A 153 1.66 6.96 5.08
CA PRO A 153 1.54 6.62 6.50
C PRO A 153 0.12 6.68 7.05
N ALA A 154 -0.85 7.26 6.32
CA ALA A 154 -2.26 7.19 6.64
C ALA A 154 -2.97 6.11 5.82
N MET A 155 -2.88 6.16 4.49
CA MET A 155 -3.62 5.27 3.60
C MET A 155 -3.31 3.79 3.86
N ILE A 156 -2.03 3.42 3.97
CA ILE A 156 -1.66 2.00 4.04
C ILE A 156 -2.05 1.35 5.39
N PRO A 157 -1.82 1.95 6.56
CA PRO A 157 -2.41 1.44 7.80
C PRO A 157 -3.93 1.32 7.74
N LEU A 158 -4.61 2.33 7.18
CA LEU A 158 -6.07 2.36 7.06
C LEU A 158 -6.64 1.34 6.08
N TRP A 159 -5.85 0.80 5.18
CA TRP A 159 -6.34 -0.32 4.36
C TRP A 159 -6.17 -1.68 5.05
N MET A 160 -5.34 -1.77 6.11
CA MET A 160 -5.04 -3.02 6.81
C MET A 160 -5.94 -3.22 8.03
N PHE A 161 -5.72 -2.45 9.12
CA PHE A 161 -6.35 -2.72 10.40
C PHE A 161 -7.88 -2.52 10.40
N PRO A 162 -8.49 -1.53 9.71
CA PRO A 162 -9.94 -1.38 9.74
C PRO A 162 -10.68 -2.60 9.17
N ILE A 163 -10.23 -3.13 8.03
CA ILE A 163 -10.84 -4.32 7.42
C ILE A 163 -10.63 -5.56 8.31
N ALA A 164 -9.41 -5.75 8.84
CA ALA A 164 -9.12 -6.86 9.74
C ALA A 164 -10.01 -6.81 10.98
N ILE A 165 -10.11 -5.65 11.64
CA ILE A 165 -10.89 -5.44 12.87
C ILE A 165 -12.39 -5.56 12.59
N ALA A 166 -12.90 -4.96 11.51
CA ALA A 166 -14.30 -5.09 11.13
C ALA A 166 -14.68 -6.54 10.80
N SER A 167 -13.74 -7.34 10.29
CA SER A 167 -13.92 -8.77 10.06
C SER A 167 -13.90 -9.60 11.36
N GLY A 168 -13.58 -9.00 12.52
CA GLY A 168 -13.59 -9.64 13.84
C GLY A 168 -12.21 -10.03 14.39
N ASN A 169 -11.14 -9.63 13.72
CA ASN A 169 -9.77 -9.86 14.20
C ASN A 169 -9.31 -8.75 15.15
N THR A 170 -8.20 -8.98 15.85
CA THR A 170 -7.40 -7.95 16.50
C THR A 170 -6.14 -7.69 15.68
N PHE A 171 -5.52 -6.54 15.86
CA PHE A 171 -4.47 -6.11 14.96
C PHE A 171 -3.27 -5.48 15.69
N VAL A 172 -2.06 -5.87 15.27
CA VAL A 172 -0.79 -5.28 15.70
C VAL A 172 -0.19 -4.55 14.51
N LEU A 173 -0.07 -3.23 14.58
CA LEU A 173 0.52 -2.39 13.56
C LEU A 173 1.97 -2.04 13.91
N LYS A 174 2.89 -2.27 12.98
CA LYS A 174 4.26 -1.74 13.03
C LYS A 174 4.44 -0.75 11.86
N PRO A 175 4.27 0.55 12.10
CA PRO A 175 4.54 1.55 11.08
C PRO A 175 6.03 1.66 10.76
N SER A 176 6.36 2.33 9.65
CA SER A 176 7.75 2.69 9.37
C SER A 176 8.31 3.55 10.50
N GLU A 177 9.54 3.28 10.89
CA GLU A 177 10.27 4.07 11.88
C GLU A 177 10.56 5.51 11.42
N GLN A 178 10.46 5.77 10.12
CA GLN A 178 10.66 7.11 9.56
C GLN A 178 9.44 8.03 9.73
N VAL A 179 8.21 7.44 9.84
CA VAL A 179 6.95 8.18 9.84
C VAL A 179 5.95 7.60 10.86
N PRO A 180 6.28 7.56 12.13
CA PRO A 180 5.43 6.94 13.15
C PRO A 180 4.28 7.83 13.63
N LEU A 181 4.39 9.16 13.47
CA LEU A 181 3.50 10.14 14.11
C LEU A 181 2.07 10.04 13.60
N THR A 182 1.89 9.92 12.29
CA THR A 182 0.56 9.75 11.67
C THR A 182 -0.13 8.50 12.23
N SER A 183 0.57 7.36 12.33
CA SER A 183 -0.03 6.13 12.86
C SER A 183 -0.47 6.25 14.31
N ILE A 184 0.26 6.97 15.15
CA ILE A 184 -0.16 7.28 16.52
C ILE A 184 -1.43 8.13 16.54
N ARG A 185 -1.50 9.15 15.68
CA ARG A 185 -2.71 9.99 15.59
C ARG A 185 -3.93 9.19 15.11
N LEU A 186 -3.74 8.28 14.17
CA LEU A 186 -4.79 7.36 13.73
C LEU A 186 -5.31 6.48 14.89
N ALA A 187 -4.42 6.02 15.78
CA ALA A 187 -4.81 5.24 16.96
C ALA A 187 -5.55 6.07 18.00
N GLU A 188 -5.13 7.33 18.25
CA GLU A 188 -5.84 8.26 19.13
C GLU A 188 -7.30 8.47 18.67
N LEU A 189 -7.51 8.66 17.38
CA LEU A 189 -8.85 8.81 16.81
C LEU A 189 -9.64 7.49 16.83
N PHE A 190 -8.97 6.35 16.69
CA PHE A 190 -9.62 5.04 16.78
C PHE A 190 -10.08 4.74 18.21
N GLU A 191 -9.27 5.09 19.22
CA GLU A 191 -9.66 5.03 20.63
C GLU A 191 -10.86 5.96 20.92
N ALA A 192 -10.79 7.23 20.44
CA ALA A 192 -11.87 8.20 20.58
C ALA A 192 -13.19 7.75 19.90
N ALA A 193 -13.11 6.94 18.84
CA ALA A 193 -14.27 6.30 18.21
C ALA A 193 -14.93 5.22 19.08
N GLY A 194 -14.31 4.88 20.22
CA GLY A 194 -14.78 3.88 21.18
C GLY A 194 -14.30 2.46 20.85
N ALA A 195 -13.11 2.32 20.27
CA ALA A 195 -12.49 1.02 20.09
C ALA A 195 -12.18 0.37 21.44
N PRO A 196 -12.52 -0.92 21.65
CA PRO A 196 -12.17 -1.61 22.88
C PRO A 196 -10.66 -1.77 23.04
N LYS A 197 -10.20 -1.79 24.30
CA LYS A 197 -8.81 -2.06 24.65
C LYS A 197 -8.32 -3.37 24.01
N GLY A 198 -7.09 -3.38 23.52
CA GLY A 198 -6.46 -4.56 22.95
C GLY A 198 -6.82 -4.88 21.50
N VAL A 199 -7.85 -4.26 20.91
CA VAL A 199 -8.27 -4.55 19.53
C VAL A 199 -7.26 -4.03 18.51
N LEU A 200 -6.63 -2.89 18.77
CA LEU A 200 -5.51 -2.34 18.00
C LEU A 200 -4.31 -2.15 18.92
N GLN A 201 -3.14 -2.55 18.46
CA GLN A 201 -1.85 -2.29 19.09
C GLN A 201 -0.94 -1.57 18.10
N ILE A 202 -0.09 -0.66 18.57
CA ILE A 202 1.01 -0.10 17.76
C ILE A 202 2.32 -0.35 18.51
N VAL A 203 3.23 -1.00 17.81
CA VAL A 203 4.60 -1.24 18.22
C VAL A 203 5.54 -0.65 17.18
N HIS A 204 6.74 -0.27 17.59
CA HIS A 204 7.72 0.34 16.71
C HIS A 204 9.00 -0.49 16.67
N GLY A 205 9.81 -0.22 15.65
CA GLY A 205 11.12 -0.84 15.55
C GLY A 205 11.52 -1.17 14.12
N ARG A 206 12.63 -1.87 14.02
CA ARG A 206 13.31 -2.26 12.79
C ARG A 206 13.16 -3.76 12.53
N LYS A 207 14.20 -4.37 11.97
CA LYS A 207 14.22 -5.78 11.57
C LYS A 207 13.89 -6.75 12.72
N ASP A 208 14.47 -6.53 13.90
CA ASP A 208 14.32 -7.45 15.04
C ASP A 208 12.86 -7.54 15.50
N GLN A 209 12.12 -6.43 15.51
CA GLN A 209 10.70 -6.39 15.84
C GLN A 209 9.85 -7.05 14.74
N VAL A 210 10.25 -6.89 13.47
CA VAL A 210 9.61 -7.62 12.35
C VAL A 210 9.82 -9.12 12.51
N ASP A 211 11.04 -9.57 12.80
CA ASP A 211 11.35 -10.98 13.01
C ASP A 211 10.56 -11.56 14.18
N PHE A 212 10.40 -10.78 15.26
CA PHE A 212 9.55 -11.18 16.41
C PHE A 212 8.10 -11.42 15.99
N LEU A 213 7.50 -10.50 15.20
CA LEU A 213 6.13 -10.65 14.69
C LEU A 213 6.01 -11.87 13.77
N LEU A 214 6.99 -12.07 12.88
CA LEU A 214 6.98 -13.20 11.94
C LEU A 214 7.10 -14.55 12.65
N ALA A 215 7.87 -14.64 13.73
CA ALA A 215 8.09 -15.87 14.46
C ALA A 215 6.98 -16.18 15.51
N HIS A 216 6.25 -15.17 16.00
CA HIS A 216 5.31 -15.33 17.11
C HIS A 216 4.11 -16.23 16.75
N PRO A 217 3.81 -17.32 17.50
CA PRO A 217 2.78 -18.30 17.11
C PRO A 217 1.36 -17.75 17.06
N ASP A 218 1.04 -16.73 17.86
CA ASP A 218 -0.31 -16.15 17.92
C ASP A 218 -0.62 -15.21 16.75
N ILE A 219 0.39 -14.71 16.03
CA ILE A 219 0.17 -13.94 14.78
C ILE A 219 -0.26 -14.90 13.67
N ARG A 220 -1.45 -14.69 13.12
CA ARG A 220 -2.08 -15.58 12.11
C ARG A 220 -1.87 -15.10 10.69
N ALA A 221 -1.85 -13.78 10.49
CA ALA A 221 -1.69 -13.17 9.17
C ALA A 221 -0.80 -11.93 9.23
N VAL A 222 0.00 -11.73 8.18
CA VAL A 222 0.93 -10.60 8.02
C VAL A 222 0.62 -9.88 6.71
N SER A 223 0.27 -8.60 6.79
CA SER A 223 0.15 -7.70 5.65
C SER A 223 1.35 -6.76 5.61
N PHE A 224 2.03 -6.69 4.47
CA PHE A 224 3.25 -5.91 4.29
C PHE A 224 3.19 -5.09 3.00
N VAL A 225 3.74 -3.89 3.07
CA VAL A 225 4.06 -3.07 1.90
C VAL A 225 5.47 -2.50 2.06
N GLY A 226 6.30 -2.64 1.03
CA GLY A 226 7.66 -2.09 1.05
C GLY A 226 8.53 -2.56 -0.12
N SER A 227 9.86 -2.51 0.06
CA SER A 227 10.80 -2.87 -0.99
C SER A 227 10.81 -4.37 -1.30
N VAL A 228 11.19 -4.72 -2.52
CA VAL A 228 11.22 -6.13 -2.99
C VAL A 228 12.04 -7.06 -2.09
N PRO A 229 13.28 -6.73 -1.69
CA PRO A 229 14.05 -7.64 -0.85
C PRO A 229 13.37 -7.91 0.51
N VAL A 230 12.75 -6.87 1.10
CA VAL A 230 12.04 -7.01 2.38
C VAL A 230 10.74 -7.79 2.20
N ALA A 231 10.00 -7.56 1.11
CA ALA A 231 8.78 -8.31 0.78
C ALA A 231 9.06 -9.80 0.62
N GLN A 232 10.14 -10.16 -0.10
CA GLN A 232 10.58 -11.54 -0.26
C GLN A 232 10.96 -12.16 1.09
N TYR A 233 11.70 -11.43 1.91
CA TYR A 233 12.09 -11.87 3.25
C TYR A 233 10.86 -12.15 4.13
N ILE A 234 9.91 -11.20 4.19
CA ILE A 234 8.69 -11.34 5.00
C ILE A 234 7.83 -12.50 4.50
N TYR A 235 7.65 -12.62 3.19
CA TYR A 235 6.88 -13.73 2.61
C TYR A 235 7.52 -15.08 2.93
N THR A 236 8.81 -15.22 2.67
CA THR A 236 9.54 -16.47 2.91
C THR A 236 9.55 -16.84 4.39
N THR A 237 9.89 -15.89 5.27
CA THR A 237 9.96 -16.13 6.71
C THR A 237 8.58 -16.36 7.30
N GLY A 238 7.57 -15.54 6.96
CA GLY A 238 6.21 -15.70 7.49
C GLY A 238 5.58 -17.05 7.12
N THR A 239 5.78 -17.48 5.86
CA THR A 239 5.26 -18.79 5.41
C THR A 239 6.00 -19.99 6.05
N GLN A 240 7.29 -19.86 6.41
CA GLN A 240 8.01 -20.88 7.20
C GLN A 240 7.36 -21.08 8.57
N TYR A 241 6.74 -20.04 9.15
CA TYR A 241 5.97 -20.11 10.39
C TYR A 241 4.47 -20.35 10.16
N PHE A 242 4.09 -20.83 8.97
CA PHE A 242 2.72 -21.18 8.57
C PHE A 242 1.70 -20.02 8.67
N LYS A 243 2.15 -18.78 8.52
CA LYS A 243 1.28 -17.60 8.52
C LYS A 243 0.71 -17.34 7.13
N ARG A 244 -0.47 -16.74 7.07
CA ARG A 244 -0.91 -16.07 5.87
C ARG A 244 -0.07 -14.82 5.65
N VAL A 245 0.42 -14.61 4.44
CA VAL A 245 1.22 -13.44 4.09
C VAL A 245 0.69 -12.83 2.80
N GLN A 246 0.45 -11.52 2.81
CA GLN A 246 0.34 -10.70 1.63
C GLN A 246 1.44 -9.63 1.69
N ALA A 247 2.31 -9.60 0.69
CA ALA A 247 3.44 -8.71 0.65
C ALA A 247 3.48 -7.95 -0.68
N PHE A 248 3.09 -6.68 -0.63
CA PHE A 248 3.19 -5.75 -1.75
C PHE A 248 4.63 -5.26 -1.85
N ALA A 249 5.19 -5.37 -3.04
CA ALA A 249 6.60 -5.14 -3.31
C ALA A 249 6.81 -3.99 -4.30
N GLY A 250 7.94 -3.97 -4.98
CA GLY A 250 8.34 -2.93 -5.90
C GLY A 250 7.52 -2.86 -7.18
N ALA A 251 7.70 -1.81 -7.92
CA ALA A 251 6.99 -1.53 -9.15
C ALA A 251 7.91 -0.89 -10.22
N LYS A 252 7.53 -1.06 -11.48
CA LYS A 252 8.05 -0.31 -12.62
C LYS A 252 6.87 -0.03 -13.54
N ASN A 253 6.09 0.99 -13.20
CA ASN A 253 4.83 1.24 -13.92
C ASN A 253 5.09 1.95 -15.24
N HIS A 254 4.43 1.46 -16.28
CA HIS A 254 4.57 1.95 -17.65
C HIS A 254 3.30 2.68 -18.09
N MET A 255 3.46 3.83 -18.77
CA MET A 255 2.39 4.46 -19.53
C MET A 255 2.69 4.32 -21.01
N VAL A 256 1.85 3.58 -21.74
CA VAL A 256 1.93 3.44 -23.18
C VAL A 256 1.18 4.59 -23.85
N VAL A 257 1.85 5.30 -24.73
CA VAL A 257 1.35 6.49 -25.42
C VAL A 257 1.18 6.18 -26.91
N MET A 258 -0.08 6.10 -27.33
CA MET A 258 -0.43 5.88 -28.72
C MET A 258 -0.46 7.21 -29.51
N PRO A 259 -0.15 7.22 -30.82
CA PRO A 259 -0.12 8.45 -31.61
C PRO A 259 -1.50 9.11 -31.80
N ASP A 260 -2.58 8.37 -31.61
CA ASP A 260 -3.97 8.86 -31.67
C ASP A 260 -4.48 9.42 -30.32
N ALA A 261 -3.67 9.38 -29.27
CA ALA A 261 -4.02 9.94 -27.96
C ALA A 261 -4.06 11.47 -27.98
N ASN A 262 -4.80 12.06 -27.04
CA ASN A 262 -4.76 13.50 -26.82
C ASN A 262 -3.41 13.90 -26.20
N LYS A 263 -2.58 14.60 -26.97
CA LYS A 263 -1.21 14.97 -26.59
C LYS A 263 -1.17 15.76 -25.28
N GLU A 264 -2.02 16.77 -25.13
CA GLU A 264 -2.03 17.63 -23.94
C GLU A 264 -2.37 16.82 -22.68
N HIS A 265 -3.40 15.95 -22.75
CA HIS A 265 -3.75 15.06 -21.67
C HIS A 265 -2.61 14.10 -21.32
N VAL A 266 -1.93 13.54 -22.33
CA VAL A 266 -0.78 12.64 -22.11
C VAL A 266 0.32 13.34 -21.34
N ILE A 267 0.74 14.53 -21.81
CA ILE A 267 1.85 15.26 -21.21
C ILE A 267 1.52 15.64 -19.76
N ASN A 268 0.35 16.24 -19.52
CA ASN A 268 -0.08 16.66 -18.18
C ASN A 268 -0.14 15.45 -17.23
N ASN A 269 -0.65 14.30 -17.70
CA ASN A 269 -0.73 13.09 -16.90
C ASN A 269 0.65 12.44 -16.66
N LEU A 270 1.56 12.45 -17.63
CA LEU A 270 2.93 11.96 -17.44
C LEU A 270 3.67 12.80 -16.39
N VAL A 271 3.60 14.13 -16.48
CA VAL A 271 4.22 15.01 -15.49
C VAL A 271 3.69 14.72 -14.10
N GLY A 272 2.37 14.81 -13.88
CA GLY A 272 1.77 14.64 -12.56
C GLY A 272 1.97 13.24 -11.97
N SER A 273 1.92 12.19 -12.80
CA SER A 273 2.06 10.81 -12.34
C SER A 273 3.51 10.36 -12.12
N SER A 274 4.49 11.04 -12.72
CA SER A 274 5.91 10.68 -12.56
C SER A 274 6.59 11.43 -11.42
N VAL A 275 6.29 12.72 -11.24
CA VAL A 275 6.98 13.57 -10.24
C VAL A 275 6.17 13.84 -8.98
N GLY A 276 4.85 13.64 -9.00
CA GLY A 276 4.00 13.84 -7.81
C GLY A 276 4.51 13.04 -6.63
N ALA A 277 4.51 13.63 -5.42
CA ALA A 277 5.12 13.12 -4.19
C ALA A 277 6.59 12.72 -4.38
N ALA A 278 7.35 13.48 -5.18
CA ALA A 278 8.74 13.19 -5.55
C ALA A 278 8.92 11.80 -6.20
N GLY A 279 7.91 11.27 -6.88
CA GLY A 279 7.95 9.91 -7.45
C GLY A 279 7.91 8.78 -6.42
N GLN A 280 7.69 9.07 -5.13
CA GLN A 280 7.67 8.09 -4.03
C GLN A 280 6.29 7.41 -3.87
N ARG A 281 5.68 7.06 -4.97
CA ARG A 281 4.40 6.33 -5.01
C ARG A 281 4.60 4.96 -5.65
N CYS A 282 4.02 3.92 -5.05
CA CYS A 282 4.03 2.58 -5.64
C CYS A 282 3.38 2.52 -7.03
N MET A 283 2.48 3.47 -7.32
CA MET A 283 1.78 3.58 -8.60
C MET A 283 2.31 4.70 -9.49
N ALA A 284 3.40 5.42 -9.11
CA ALA A 284 4.01 6.44 -9.96
C ALA A 284 4.41 5.84 -11.32
N ILE A 285 4.14 6.58 -12.39
CA ILE A 285 4.64 6.22 -13.72
C ILE A 285 6.13 6.54 -13.79
N SER A 286 6.93 5.52 -13.95
CA SER A 286 8.39 5.65 -14.03
C SER A 286 8.93 5.38 -15.45
N VAL A 287 8.08 4.86 -16.34
CA VAL A 287 8.41 4.60 -17.75
C VAL A 287 7.28 5.12 -18.65
N ALA A 288 7.62 5.98 -19.61
CA ALA A 288 6.76 6.34 -20.71
C ALA A 288 7.19 5.57 -21.96
N VAL A 289 6.26 4.82 -22.56
CA VAL A 289 6.49 4.04 -23.78
C VAL A 289 5.79 4.74 -24.95
N PHE A 290 6.56 5.43 -25.79
CA PHE A 290 6.04 6.15 -26.95
C PHE A 290 5.96 5.23 -28.15
N VAL A 291 4.77 5.13 -28.76
CA VAL A 291 4.51 4.27 -29.93
C VAL A 291 4.53 5.11 -31.22
N GLY A 292 5.38 4.73 -32.17
CA GLY A 292 5.45 5.35 -33.50
C GLY A 292 5.71 6.86 -33.44
N GLU A 293 4.83 7.65 -34.05
CA GLU A 293 5.00 9.10 -34.17
C GLU A 293 4.85 9.87 -32.82
N SER A 294 4.28 9.25 -31.79
CA SER A 294 4.12 9.89 -30.47
C SER A 294 5.47 10.22 -29.80
N LYS A 295 6.57 9.61 -30.23
CA LYS A 295 7.93 9.91 -29.76
C LYS A 295 8.34 11.38 -29.94
N ALA A 296 7.76 12.06 -30.92
CA ALA A 296 7.98 13.51 -31.09
C ALA A 296 7.51 14.35 -29.90
N TRP A 297 6.65 13.82 -29.03
CA TRP A 297 6.11 14.53 -27.87
C TRP A 297 7.07 14.57 -26.66
N ILE A 298 8.19 13.86 -26.73
CA ILE A 298 9.22 13.88 -25.64
C ILE A 298 9.77 15.31 -25.45
N ALA A 299 9.90 16.09 -26.54
CA ALA A 299 10.36 17.48 -26.45
C ALA A 299 9.37 18.38 -25.69
N ASP A 300 8.06 18.19 -25.90
CA ASP A 300 7.02 18.94 -25.18
C ASP A 300 6.95 18.49 -23.71
N LEU A 301 7.09 17.20 -23.46
CA LEU A 301 7.14 16.63 -22.09
C LEU A 301 8.30 17.24 -21.31
N LYS A 302 9.48 17.37 -21.91
CA LYS A 302 10.64 18.05 -21.31
C LYS A 302 10.32 19.48 -20.91
N GLN A 303 9.65 20.23 -21.80
CA GLN A 303 9.29 21.62 -21.53
C GLN A 303 8.30 21.74 -20.35
N GLU A 304 7.32 20.86 -20.27
CA GLU A 304 6.36 20.89 -19.16
C GLU A 304 6.98 20.42 -17.84
N MET A 305 7.81 19.35 -17.85
CA MET A 305 8.54 18.92 -16.66
C MET A 305 9.50 19.99 -16.12
N ALA A 306 10.13 20.79 -17.00
CA ALA A 306 11.04 21.85 -16.59
C ALA A 306 10.36 23.01 -15.84
N LYS A 307 9.02 23.11 -15.89
CA LYS A 307 8.24 24.12 -15.15
C LYS A 307 7.93 23.68 -13.71
N ILE A 308 8.17 22.42 -13.39
CA ILE A 308 7.80 21.82 -12.11
C ILE A 308 8.92 22.04 -11.09
N HIS A 309 8.58 22.54 -9.91
CA HIS A 309 9.53 22.81 -8.84
C HIS A 309 9.13 22.10 -7.54
N PRO A 310 10.08 21.46 -6.85
CA PRO A 310 9.86 21.01 -5.48
C PRO A 310 9.88 22.18 -4.51
N GLY A 311 9.22 22.02 -3.37
CA GLY A 311 9.21 23.01 -2.29
C GLY A 311 8.77 22.42 -0.97
N ALA A 312 8.71 23.26 0.07
CA ALA A 312 8.24 22.89 1.38
C ALA A 312 6.74 22.53 1.36
N TRP A 313 6.28 21.82 2.37
CA TRP A 313 4.92 21.27 2.42
C TRP A 313 3.81 22.34 2.42
N ASP A 314 4.12 23.55 2.89
CA ASP A 314 3.24 24.71 2.99
C ASP A 314 3.47 25.76 1.90
N ASP A 315 4.32 25.48 0.94
CA ASP A 315 4.51 26.30 -0.26
C ASP A 315 3.40 25.99 -1.29
N GLU A 316 2.54 26.97 -1.54
CA GLU A 316 1.40 26.84 -2.48
C GLU A 316 1.82 26.64 -3.94
N ASP A 317 3.04 27.09 -4.31
CA ASP A 317 3.59 26.94 -5.65
C ASP A 317 4.37 25.65 -5.85
N ALA A 318 4.67 24.91 -4.77
CA ALA A 318 5.39 23.66 -4.84
C ALA A 318 4.55 22.54 -5.47
N ALA A 319 5.12 21.86 -6.43
CA ALA A 319 4.46 20.71 -7.07
C ALA A 319 4.63 19.41 -6.28
N TYR A 320 5.70 19.27 -5.52
CA TYR A 320 5.97 18.11 -4.64
C TYR A 320 7.06 18.46 -3.61
N GLY A 321 7.18 17.62 -2.57
CA GLY A 321 8.15 17.77 -1.49
C GLY A 321 9.47 17.03 -1.72
N PRO A 322 10.33 16.95 -0.68
CA PRO A 322 11.63 16.26 -0.74
C PRO A 322 11.49 14.73 -0.76
N LEU A 323 12.60 14.04 -1.01
CA LEU A 323 12.74 12.62 -0.73
C LEU A 323 12.80 12.39 0.79
N ILE A 324 12.34 11.22 1.24
CA ILE A 324 12.16 10.91 2.67
C ILE A 324 13.44 11.01 3.51
N SER A 325 14.61 10.80 2.93
CA SER A 325 15.89 10.80 3.65
C SER A 325 17.06 11.10 2.73
N GLU A 326 18.17 11.51 3.32
CA GLU A 326 19.43 11.69 2.60
C GLU A 326 19.89 10.40 1.90
N GLN A 327 19.69 9.24 2.53
CA GLN A 327 19.99 7.95 1.90
C GLN A 327 19.15 7.72 0.63
N ALA A 328 17.87 8.08 0.65
CA ALA A 328 17.00 7.99 -0.53
C ALA A 328 17.47 8.95 -1.62
N LYS A 329 17.84 10.19 -1.26
CA LYS A 329 18.40 11.20 -2.18
C LYS A 329 19.65 10.67 -2.87
N GLN A 330 20.64 10.18 -2.10
CA GLN A 330 21.89 9.66 -2.66
C GLN A 330 21.65 8.45 -3.58
N ARG A 331 20.72 7.57 -3.23
CA ARG A 331 20.33 6.44 -4.08
C ARG A 331 19.75 6.90 -5.42
N VAL A 332 18.87 7.90 -5.43
CA VAL A 332 18.26 8.44 -6.65
C VAL A 332 19.30 9.15 -7.51
N LEU A 333 20.15 9.99 -6.90
CA LEU A 333 21.27 10.66 -7.60
C LEU A 333 22.24 9.64 -8.23
N GLY A 334 22.57 8.57 -7.50
CA GLY A 334 23.41 7.49 -8.02
C GLY A 334 22.79 6.78 -9.24
N LEU A 335 21.48 6.59 -9.25
CA LEU A 335 20.77 5.99 -10.39
C LEU A 335 20.69 6.96 -11.59
N ILE A 336 20.51 8.26 -11.36
CA ILE A 336 20.56 9.28 -12.42
C ILE A 336 21.95 9.25 -13.11
N GLU A 337 23.01 9.28 -12.31
CA GLU A 337 24.37 9.23 -12.83
C GLU A 337 24.66 7.90 -13.58
N LEU A 338 24.22 6.77 -13.03
CA LEU A 338 24.36 5.48 -13.69
C LEU A 338 23.62 5.42 -15.04
N GLY A 339 22.46 6.05 -15.14
CA GLY A 339 21.72 6.18 -16.40
C GLY A 339 22.51 6.92 -17.47
N LYS A 340 23.14 8.04 -17.10
CA LYS A 340 24.04 8.81 -17.99
C LYS A 340 25.24 7.95 -18.44
N GLN A 341 25.90 7.25 -17.50
CA GLN A 341 27.03 6.38 -17.80
C GLN A 341 26.67 5.20 -18.69
N GLN A 342 25.44 4.68 -18.62
CA GLN A 342 24.95 3.60 -19.47
C GLN A 342 24.50 4.08 -20.87
N GLY A 343 24.60 5.38 -21.13
CA GLY A 343 24.35 5.97 -22.45
C GLY A 343 22.92 6.44 -22.69
N ALA A 344 22.09 6.55 -21.64
CA ALA A 344 20.80 7.22 -21.76
C ALA A 344 21.01 8.73 -21.93
N VAL A 345 20.16 9.37 -22.73
CA VAL A 345 20.19 10.82 -22.95
C VAL A 345 19.43 11.50 -21.81
N CYS A 346 20.13 12.25 -20.97
CA CYS A 346 19.51 13.06 -19.93
C CYS A 346 18.93 14.34 -20.55
N GLU A 347 17.64 14.34 -20.83
CA GLU A 347 16.93 15.45 -21.45
C GLU A 347 16.69 16.60 -20.46
N LEU A 348 16.41 16.28 -19.20
CA LEU A 348 16.26 17.20 -18.10
C LEU A 348 16.97 16.60 -16.88
N ASP A 349 17.85 17.37 -16.26
CA ASP A 349 18.65 16.94 -15.13
C ASP A 349 18.27 17.67 -13.84
N GLY A 350 17.61 16.98 -12.94
CA GLY A 350 17.21 17.49 -11.63
C GLY A 350 18.22 17.21 -10.50
N SER A 351 19.41 16.68 -10.81
CA SER A 351 20.39 16.26 -9.80
C SER A 351 20.97 17.40 -8.96
N GLN A 352 20.95 18.63 -9.47
CA GLN A 352 21.48 19.83 -8.81
C GLN A 352 20.36 20.75 -8.30
N CYS A 353 19.21 20.16 -7.94
CA CYS A 353 18.07 20.93 -7.46
C CYS A 353 18.33 21.49 -6.06
N GLU A 354 18.12 22.78 -5.89
CA GLU A 354 18.14 23.49 -4.61
C GLU A 354 16.79 24.18 -4.39
N VAL A 355 16.36 24.28 -3.13
CA VAL A 355 15.16 24.98 -2.72
C VAL A 355 15.54 26.13 -1.79
N GLU A 356 15.15 27.35 -2.14
CA GLU A 356 15.47 28.55 -1.36
C GLU A 356 14.91 28.44 0.07
N GLY A 357 15.73 28.75 1.05
CA GLY A 357 15.40 28.63 2.48
C GLY A 357 15.56 27.23 3.07
N PHE A 358 15.82 26.19 2.24
CA PHE A 358 15.92 24.80 2.69
C PHE A 358 17.18 24.09 2.12
N PRO A 359 18.38 24.60 2.39
CA PRO A 359 19.62 24.08 1.78
C PRO A 359 19.95 22.64 2.16
N ASP A 360 19.53 22.19 3.35
CA ASP A 360 19.84 20.86 3.89
C ASP A 360 18.78 19.81 3.53
N GLY A 361 17.72 20.18 2.78
CA GLY A 361 16.63 19.27 2.42
C GLY A 361 17.01 18.20 1.40
N ASN A 362 16.24 17.14 1.36
CA ASN A 362 16.47 15.98 0.49
C ASN A 362 15.89 16.21 -0.93
N TRP A 363 16.24 17.32 -1.54
CA TRP A 363 15.71 17.76 -2.82
C TRP A 363 16.33 17.03 -4.01
N VAL A 364 15.47 16.63 -4.95
CA VAL A 364 15.84 16.17 -6.30
C VAL A 364 14.79 16.76 -7.25
N GLY A 365 15.26 17.42 -8.29
CA GLY A 365 14.40 18.03 -9.33
C GLY A 365 13.85 16.98 -10.31
N PRO A 366 12.86 17.37 -11.14
CA PRO A 366 12.34 16.51 -12.19
C PRO A 366 13.47 16.10 -13.13
N THR A 367 13.55 14.81 -13.41
CA THR A 367 14.60 14.25 -14.29
C THR A 367 13.95 13.42 -15.40
N LEU A 368 14.36 13.67 -16.64
CA LEU A 368 13.83 13.00 -17.83
C LEU A 368 14.97 12.34 -18.63
N PHE A 369 14.82 11.08 -18.93
CA PHE A 369 15.72 10.35 -19.81
C PHE A 369 15.02 9.90 -21.09
N SER A 370 15.72 10.00 -22.24
CA SER A 370 15.35 9.37 -23.51
C SER A 370 16.43 8.40 -23.99
N GLY A 371 16.18 7.68 -25.06
CA GLY A 371 17.11 6.67 -25.57
C GLY A 371 17.38 5.52 -24.60
N VAL A 372 16.45 5.26 -23.69
CA VAL A 372 16.59 4.21 -22.66
C VAL A 372 16.29 2.84 -23.25
N THR A 373 17.13 1.87 -22.91
CA THR A 373 16.95 0.47 -23.33
C THR A 373 16.57 -0.42 -22.15
N PRO A 374 15.94 -1.58 -22.40
CA PRO A 374 15.50 -2.50 -21.34
C PRO A 374 16.63 -3.09 -20.46
N ASN A 375 17.89 -2.95 -20.88
CA ASN A 375 19.04 -3.45 -20.12
C ASN A 375 19.65 -2.40 -19.16
N MET A 376 19.24 -1.14 -19.25
CA MET A 376 19.78 -0.08 -18.42
C MET A 376 19.22 -0.16 -16.99
N SER A 377 20.04 0.16 -16.01
CA SER A 377 19.68 0.10 -14.59
C SER A 377 18.50 1.01 -14.23
N ILE A 378 18.40 2.18 -14.86
CA ILE A 378 17.28 3.11 -14.66
C ILE A 378 15.94 2.57 -15.18
N TYR A 379 15.95 1.53 -16.05
CA TYR A 379 14.75 0.81 -16.47
C TYR A 379 14.49 -0.41 -15.59
N THR A 380 15.52 -1.20 -15.26
CA THR A 380 15.34 -2.47 -14.54
C THR A 380 15.08 -2.32 -13.05
N GLN A 381 15.58 -1.21 -12.44
CA GLN A 381 15.42 -0.95 -11.01
C GLN A 381 14.28 0.05 -10.75
N GLU A 382 13.59 -0.14 -9.65
CA GLU A 382 12.66 0.85 -9.11
C GLU A 382 13.45 2.05 -8.55
N ILE A 383 13.27 3.25 -9.13
CA ILE A 383 14.03 4.44 -8.73
C ILE A 383 13.44 5.06 -7.45
N PHE A 384 12.12 5.16 -7.37
CA PHE A 384 11.38 5.77 -6.27
C PHE A 384 11.80 7.22 -6.00
N GLY A 385 11.89 7.97 -7.08
CA GLY A 385 12.30 9.37 -7.17
C GLY A 385 11.64 10.06 -8.36
N PRO A 386 11.78 11.40 -8.53
CA PRO A 386 11.13 12.18 -9.58
C PRO A 386 11.85 11.99 -10.93
N VAL A 387 11.99 10.76 -11.38
CA VAL A 387 12.74 10.37 -12.57
C VAL A 387 11.83 9.57 -13.52
N LEU A 388 11.64 10.09 -14.71
CA LEU A 388 10.89 9.46 -15.79
C LEU A 388 11.84 8.99 -16.90
N VAL A 389 11.71 7.76 -17.35
CA VAL A 389 12.47 7.24 -18.50
C VAL A 389 11.54 7.04 -19.69
N CYS A 390 11.98 7.45 -20.88
CA CYS A 390 11.25 7.27 -22.13
C CYS A 390 11.87 6.14 -22.96
N ILE A 391 11.01 5.23 -23.41
CA ILE A 391 11.34 4.17 -24.37
C ILE A 391 10.48 4.37 -25.60
N GLU A 392 11.07 4.18 -26.76
CA GLU A 392 10.41 4.31 -28.06
C GLU A 392 10.22 2.92 -28.65
N VAL A 393 9.05 2.65 -29.20
CA VAL A 393 8.69 1.43 -29.93
C VAL A 393 7.87 1.79 -31.17
N GLU A 394 7.84 0.93 -32.19
CA GLU A 394 7.12 1.23 -33.42
C GLU A 394 5.64 0.80 -33.34
N THR A 395 5.30 -0.21 -32.57
CA THR A 395 3.95 -0.80 -32.53
C THR A 395 3.43 -0.99 -31.14
N LEU A 396 2.08 -1.05 -30.98
CA LEU A 396 1.42 -1.46 -29.74
C LEU A 396 1.84 -2.86 -29.27
N GLN A 397 2.10 -3.77 -30.22
CA GLN A 397 2.53 -5.13 -29.90
C GLN A 397 3.89 -5.13 -29.21
N GLU A 398 4.85 -4.36 -29.71
CA GLU A 398 6.17 -4.18 -29.07
C GLU A 398 6.05 -3.56 -27.68
N ALA A 399 5.14 -2.57 -27.50
CA ALA A 399 4.88 -1.98 -26.19
C ALA A 399 4.34 -3.02 -25.19
N ILE A 400 3.38 -3.87 -25.60
CA ILE A 400 2.83 -4.95 -24.78
C ILE A 400 3.93 -5.93 -24.39
N GLU A 401 4.76 -6.35 -25.33
CA GLU A 401 5.86 -7.28 -25.09
C GLU A 401 6.92 -6.70 -24.14
N LEU A 402 7.25 -5.41 -24.31
CA LEU A 402 8.16 -4.70 -23.42
C LEU A 402 7.65 -4.73 -21.97
N VAL A 403 6.40 -4.33 -21.74
CA VAL A 403 5.79 -4.30 -20.41
C VAL A 403 5.69 -5.73 -19.83
N ASN A 404 5.31 -6.71 -20.63
CA ASN A 404 5.17 -8.10 -20.18
C ASN A 404 6.50 -8.76 -19.80
N ARG A 405 7.62 -8.34 -20.41
CA ARG A 405 8.97 -8.82 -20.05
C ARG A 405 9.53 -8.19 -18.78
N ASN A 406 8.97 -7.06 -18.32
CA ASN A 406 9.44 -6.44 -17.10
C ASN A 406 9.13 -7.35 -15.88
N PRO A 407 10.04 -7.50 -14.89
CA PRO A 407 9.83 -8.37 -13.75
C PRO A 407 8.70 -7.89 -12.82
N TYR A 408 8.28 -6.64 -12.93
CA TYR A 408 7.20 -6.07 -12.14
C TYR A 408 5.86 -6.07 -12.90
N GLY A 409 4.78 -6.22 -12.17
CA GLY A 409 3.42 -6.22 -12.72
C GLY A 409 2.42 -5.53 -11.80
N ASN A 410 2.79 -4.38 -11.19
CA ASN A 410 1.92 -3.64 -10.29
C ASN A 410 0.84 -2.88 -11.07
N GLY A 411 1.24 -1.87 -11.84
CA GLY A 411 0.34 -1.02 -12.60
C GLY A 411 0.87 -0.67 -13.99
N THR A 412 -0.05 -0.35 -14.89
CA THR A 412 0.24 0.18 -16.22
C THR A 412 -0.92 0.99 -16.75
N SER A 413 -0.68 1.84 -17.74
CA SER A 413 -1.75 2.54 -18.43
C SER A 413 -1.48 2.62 -19.94
N ILE A 414 -2.56 2.81 -20.70
CA ILE A 414 -2.52 3.16 -22.13
C ILE A 414 -3.33 4.43 -22.37
N PHE A 415 -2.78 5.33 -23.16
CA PHE A 415 -3.47 6.51 -23.65
C PHE A 415 -3.70 6.38 -25.14
N THR A 416 -4.96 6.33 -25.56
CA THR A 416 -5.40 6.14 -26.93
C THR A 416 -6.83 6.61 -27.12
N ALA A 417 -7.21 7.04 -28.30
CA ALA A 417 -8.59 7.28 -28.73
C ALA A 417 -9.21 6.02 -29.40
N ASN A 418 -8.41 4.97 -29.63
CA ASN A 418 -8.84 3.75 -30.34
C ASN A 418 -9.31 2.66 -29.34
N GLY A 419 -10.60 2.38 -29.29
CA GLY A 419 -11.18 1.37 -28.41
C GLY A 419 -10.67 -0.06 -28.70
N ALA A 420 -10.31 -0.39 -29.95
CA ALA A 420 -9.74 -1.70 -30.27
C ALA A 420 -8.32 -1.86 -29.71
N ALA A 421 -7.48 -0.81 -29.78
CA ALA A 421 -6.17 -0.77 -29.17
C ALA A 421 -6.27 -0.89 -27.64
N ALA A 422 -7.16 -0.13 -27.01
CA ALA A 422 -7.39 -0.21 -25.57
C ALA A 422 -7.84 -1.62 -25.13
N ARG A 423 -8.80 -2.23 -25.86
CA ARG A 423 -9.27 -3.59 -25.57
C ARG A 423 -8.18 -4.65 -25.75
N LYS A 424 -7.37 -4.53 -26.81
CA LYS A 424 -6.22 -5.42 -27.04
C LYS A 424 -5.22 -5.31 -25.89
N TYR A 425 -4.87 -4.07 -25.50
CA TYR A 425 -3.94 -3.81 -24.41
C TYR A 425 -4.42 -4.45 -23.10
N GLN A 426 -5.65 -4.15 -22.64
CA GLN A 426 -6.17 -4.71 -21.39
C GLN A 426 -6.25 -6.24 -21.39
N HIS A 427 -6.40 -6.87 -22.55
CA HIS A 427 -6.49 -8.33 -22.67
C HIS A 427 -5.13 -9.02 -22.64
N GLU A 428 -4.13 -8.44 -23.31
CA GLU A 428 -2.82 -9.07 -23.50
C GLU A 428 -1.78 -8.67 -22.44
N ILE A 429 -2.03 -7.57 -21.70
CA ILE A 429 -1.07 -7.09 -20.70
C ILE A 429 -1.11 -7.94 -19.42
N GLN A 430 0.06 -8.31 -18.91
CA GLN A 430 0.20 -9.16 -17.72
C GLN A 430 0.56 -8.31 -16.49
N VAL A 431 -0.35 -7.44 -16.08
CA VAL A 431 -0.18 -6.49 -14.96
C VAL A 431 -1.45 -6.47 -14.13
N GLY A 432 -1.32 -6.26 -12.82
CA GLY A 432 -2.43 -6.33 -11.88
C GLY A 432 -3.45 -5.20 -12.02
N LEU A 433 -3.00 -3.96 -12.28
CA LEU A 433 -3.83 -2.77 -12.40
C LEU A 433 -3.62 -2.11 -13.78
N VAL A 434 -4.71 -1.90 -14.52
CA VAL A 434 -4.65 -1.36 -15.89
C VAL A 434 -5.52 -0.12 -15.99
N GLY A 435 -4.92 1.00 -16.41
CA GLY A 435 -5.60 2.25 -16.73
C GLY A 435 -5.80 2.42 -18.23
N ILE A 436 -6.99 2.85 -18.64
CA ILE A 436 -7.27 3.31 -20.00
C ILE A 436 -7.58 4.81 -19.92
N ASN A 437 -6.67 5.62 -20.44
CA ASN A 437 -6.71 7.09 -20.31
C ASN A 437 -6.75 7.59 -18.84
N VAL A 438 -6.25 6.76 -17.92
CA VAL A 438 -6.07 7.04 -16.50
C VAL A 438 -4.64 6.66 -16.14
N PRO A 439 -3.79 7.60 -15.70
CA PRO A 439 -2.35 7.35 -15.51
C PRO A 439 -2.05 6.43 -14.34
N ILE A 440 -2.76 6.62 -13.23
CA ILE A 440 -2.58 5.88 -11.97
C ILE A 440 -3.89 5.18 -11.63
N PRO A 441 -4.08 3.90 -12.05
CA PRO A 441 -5.33 3.18 -11.90
C PRO A 441 -5.52 2.59 -10.50
N VAL A 442 -5.36 3.38 -9.43
CA VAL A 442 -5.66 2.94 -8.07
C VAL A 442 -7.17 2.72 -7.93
N PRO A 443 -7.62 1.51 -7.61
CA PRO A 443 -9.04 1.21 -7.57
C PRO A 443 -9.73 1.87 -6.37
N LEU A 444 -11.05 2.04 -6.48
CA LEU A 444 -11.88 2.29 -5.30
C LEU A 444 -11.94 1.04 -4.41
N PRO A 445 -12.14 1.18 -3.08
CA PRO A 445 -11.91 0.08 -2.12
C PRO A 445 -12.79 -1.16 -2.25
N PHE A 446 -13.83 -1.14 -3.07
CA PHE A 446 -14.64 -2.33 -3.38
C PHE A 446 -14.02 -3.23 -4.47
N PHE A 447 -13.00 -2.75 -5.21
CA PHE A 447 -12.12 -3.55 -6.04
C PHE A 447 -10.78 -3.75 -5.32
N SER A 448 -10.12 -4.89 -5.56
CA SER A 448 -8.84 -5.16 -4.93
C SER A 448 -7.70 -4.38 -5.57
N PHE A 449 -6.78 -3.89 -4.72
CA PHE A 449 -5.49 -3.36 -5.15
C PHE A 449 -4.59 -4.56 -5.45
N THR A 450 -4.45 -4.89 -6.73
CA THR A 450 -3.77 -6.10 -7.19
C THR A 450 -2.36 -5.81 -7.68
N GLY A 451 -1.47 -6.79 -7.53
CA GLY A 451 -0.14 -6.81 -8.11
C GLY A 451 0.18 -8.20 -8.63
N TRP A 452 0.92 -8.28 -9.73
CA TRP A 452 1.35 -9.53 -10.33
C TRP A 452 2.86 -9.68 -10.29
N ARG A 453 3.37 -10.88 -10.51
CA ARG A 453 4.81 -11.17 -10.62
C ARG A 453 5.61 -10.64 -9.42
N GLY A 454 6.77 -10.03 -9.65
CA GLY A 454 7.63 -9.48 -8.60
C GLY A 454 7.10 -8.28 -7.83
N SER A 455 5.89 -7.79 -8.14
CA SER A 455 5.24 -6.71 -7.39
C SER A 455 4.37 -7.20 -6.23
N PHE A 456 4.14 -8.51 -6.11
CA PHE A 456 3.32 -9.08 -5.05
C PHE A 456 3.73 -10.52 -4.74
N TYR A 457 3.75 -10.86 -3.45
CA TYR A 457 3.95 -12.22 -2.92
C TYR A 457 2.78 -12.58 -2.02
N GLY A 458 2.07 -13.66 -2.34
CA GLY A 458 0.86 -14.12 -1.69
C GLY A 458 -0.25 -14.40 -2.71
N ASP A 459 -1.47 -14.68 -2.22
CA ASP A 459 -2.63 -15.03 -3.06
C ASP A 459 -3.73 -13.97 -3.01
N LEU A 460 -3.99 -13.37 -1.85
CA LEU A 460 -5.08 -12.45 -1.61
C LEU A 460 -4.55 -11.02 -1.41
N HIS A 461 -5.12 -10.08 -2.16
CA HIS A 461 -4.69 -8.69 -2.22
C HIS A 461 -5.44 -7.79 -1.22
N ALA A 462 -4.99 -6.54 -1.07
CA ALA A 462 -5.68 -5.52 -0.30
C ALA A 462 -6.99 -5.06 -0.97
N TYR A 463 -7.86 -4.46 -0.20
CA TYR A 463 -9.19 -3.96 -0.57
C TYR A 463 -10.22 -5.04 -0.94
N GLY A 464 -11.48 -4.63 -0.91
CA GLY A 464 -12.61 -5.40 -1.39
C GLY A 464 -12.73 -6.80 -0.77
N LYS A 465 -13.29 -7.70 -1.54
CA LYS A 465 -13.54 -9.09 -1.09
C LYS A 465 -12.26 -9.88 -0.79
N GLN A 466 -11.17 -9.58 -1.51
CA GLN A 466 -9.91 -10.31 -1.29
C GLN A 466 -9.30 -9.99 0.07
N ALA A 467 -9.33 -8.71 0.51
CA ALA A 467 -8.85 -8.34 1.83
C ALA A 467 -9.66 -9.01 2.94
N VAL A 468 -10.98 -9.08 2.81
CA VAL A 468 -11.82 -9.79 3.78
C VAL A 468 -11.47 -11.28 3.83
N ARG A 469 -11.31 -11.92 2.68
CA ARG A 469 -10.87 -13.33 2.58
C ARG A 469 -9.47 -13.54 3.17
N PHE A 470 -8.59 -12.55 3.03
CA PHE A 470 -7.25 -12.62 3.63
C PHE A 470 -7.30 -12.70 5.15
N TYR A 471 -8.20 -11.96 5.80
CA TYR A 471 -8.34 -11.87 7.24
C TYR A 471 -9.37 -12.86 7.82
N THR A 472 -9.94 -13.77 7.01
CA THR A 472 -10.98 -14.69 7.46
C THR A 472 -10.75 -16.12 6.98
N GLU A 473 -11.41 -17.07 7.63
CA GLU A 473 -11.48 -18.47 7.22
C GLU A 473 -12.94 -18.87 6.95
N THR A 474 -13.11 -19.76 5.98
CA THR A 474 -14.42 -20.33 5.66
C THR A 474 -14.60 -21.65 6.41
N LYS A 475 -15.68 -21.75 7.18
CA LYS A 475 -16.13 -23.02 7.79
C LYS A 475 -17.32 -23.53 6.98
N THR A 476 -17.19 -24.71 6.41
CA THR A 476 -18.30 -25.40 5.74
C THR A 476 -19.03 -26.29 6.73
N VAL A 477 -20.35 -26.15 6.79
CA VAL A 477 -21.22 -26.97 7.63
C VAL A 477 -22.09 -27.79 6.70
N THR A 478 -22.16 -29.10 6.96
CA THR A 478 -23.10 -30.02 6.35
C THR A 478 -24.02 -30.53 7.46
N ALA A 479 -25.30 -30.21 7.35
CA ALA A 479 -26.27 -30.51 8.41
C ALA A 479 -27.36 -31.44 7.88
N ARG A 480 -27.71 -32.41 8.70
CA ARG A 480 -28.88 -33.28 8.49
C ARG A 480 -29.69 -33.32 9.78
N TRP A 481 -30.99 -33.06 9.67
CA TRP A 481 -31.93 -33.17 10.76
C TRP A 481 -32.84 -34.33 10.45
N PHE A 482 -32.91 -35.33 11.38
CA PHE A 482 -33.71 -36.51 11.19
C PHE A 482 -35.11 -36.31 11.76
N ASP A 483 -36.11 -36.74 11.02
CA ASP A 483 -37.44 -37.02 11.57
C ASP A 483 -37.41 -38.31 12.40
N ASP A 484 -38.52 -38.64 13.09
CA ASP A 484 -38.59 -39.78 14.04
C ASP A 484 -38.35 -41.18 13.41
N ASP A 485 -38.34 -41.30 12.08
CA ASP A 485 -38.09 -42.52 11.32
C ASP A 485 -36.60 -42.77 10.99
N ILE A 486 -35.75 -42.80 12.01
CA ILE A 486 -34.30 -43.06 11.80
C ILE A 486 -34.09 -44.57 11.59
N PRO A 487 -33.45 -45.00 10.48
CA PRO A 487 -33.04 -46.41 10.31
C PRO A 487 -32.10 -46.84 11.42
N THR A 488 -32.46 -47.89 12.14
CA THR A 488 -31.64 -48.47 13.21
C THR A 488 -30.57 -49.37 12.61
N GLY A 489 -29.31 -48.94 12.64
CA GLY A 489 -28.15 -49.72 12.22
C GLY A 489 -26.97 -48.85 11.79
N PRO A 490 -25.74 -49.36 11.93
CA PRO A 490 -24.56 -48.62 11.52
C PRO A 490 -24.49 -48.50 10.00
N ASN A 491 -24.37 -47.27 9.51
CA ASN A 491 -24.08 -47.03 8.11
C ASN A 491 -22.56 -47.01 7.88
N LEU A 492 -22.05 -48.05 7.19
CA LEU A 492 -20.63 -48.23 6.93
C LEU A 492 -20.17 -47.62 5.58
N THR A 493 -21.05 -46.92 4.87
CA THR A 493 -20.76 -46.28 3.59
C THR A 493 -21.04 -44.78 3.64
N ILE A 494 -20.30 -44.00 2.89
CA ILE A 494 -20.64 -42.61 2.65
C ILE A 494 -21.82 -42.57 1.67
N GLN A 495 -23.02 -42.24 2.16
CA GLN A 495 -24.21 -42.10 1.34
C GLN A 495 -24.36 -40.63 0.91
N LEU A 496 -24.31 -40.38 -0.39
CA LEU A 496 -24.60 -39.09 -1.03
C LEU A 496 -26.00 -39.03 -1.67
N ARG A 497 -26.90 -39.94 -1.24
CA ARG A 497 -28.26 -40.01 -1.82
C ARG A 497 -29.30 -39.54 -0.84
#